data_d55d33f0f40fd50a0679949b51e7eaa1
#
_entry.id   d55d33f0f40fd50a0679949b51e7eaa1
#
_cell.length_a   1.000
_cell.length_b   1.000
_cell.length_c   1.000
_cell.angle_alpha   90.00
_cell.angle_beta   90.00
_cell.angle_gamma   90.00
#
_symmetry.space_group_name_H-M   'P 1'
#
loop_
_entity.id
_entity.type
_entity.pdbx_description
1 polymer ?
#
loop_
_entity_poly.entity_id
_entity_poly.type
_entity_poly.pdbx_seq_one_letter_code
_entity_poly.pdbx_strand_id
1 'polypeptide(L)'
;MNHYFYNMVNPDEMETLEYIPTIPKFLDFIRKQYSDYPAISDKVTTYTYEELVSRVAKRVTFINSLGLEKGSNIAVLAKNDLDAMELFLAIPAAGHVLIMLPNALNDKALAGISMKFDLAGMFVGKEFTEVTANVPCKTWPSTSIGETESAFADVEKDTTAAIFFTGGTTGAPKGAVHSHGSIMRGSFNGVFGPGSILHKRYIAMLPLSHIFGAIMGYMAKLYTGSLTFTCTDMRAGIGDIPVVRPTTLVLVPGLVEIILNIAKAKGRAFLGDLELIMCGAAPVPPRQMAECREFGITLCAGYGLTECANLTSGNCDTDKKPESMV
;
A
#
# COMPACT_ATOMS: atom_id res chain seq x y z
N MET A 1 -4.56 10.94 -22.29
CA MET A 1 -5.42 10.23 -21.32
C MET A 1 -6.08 11.27 -20.45
N ASN A 2 -7.42 11.33 -20.37
CA ASN A 2 -8.08 12.29 -19.47
C ASN A 2 -7.90 11.81 -18.02
N HIS A 3 -7.02 12.44 -17.27
CA HIS A 3 -6.92 12.26 -15.83
C HIS A 3 -8.13 12.95 -15.18
N TYR A 4 -8.93 12.20 -14.42
CA TYR A 4 -10.10 12.69 -13.68
C TYR A 4 -9.77 13.76 -12.62
N PHE A 5 -8.47 13.94 -12.29
CA PHE A 5 -7.97 14.87 -11.29
C PHE A 5 -7.11 15.99 -11.88
N TYR A 6 -7.48 16.52 -13.04
CA TYR A 6 -6.70 17.52 -13.80
C TYR A 6 -6.22 18.72 -12.97
N ASN A 7 -6.98 19.11 -11.94
CA ASN A 7 -6.62 20.23 -11.05
C ASN A 7 -5.71 19.82 -9.88
N MET A 8 -5.42 18.53 -9.73
CA MET A 8 -4.62 17.96 -8.66
C MET A 8 -3.35 17.27 -9.17
N VAL A 9 -2.96 17.57 -10.39
CA VAL A 9 -1.78 16.96 -11.03
C VAL A 9 -0.98 18.05 -11.70
N ASN A 10 0.32 18.08 -11.42
CA ASN A 10 1.26 18.87 -12.20
C ASN A 10 1.42 18.21 -13.59
N PRO A 11 0.97 18.84 -14.69
CA PRO A 11 1.02 18.24 -16.01
C PRO A 11 2.45 17.84 -16.43
N ASP A 12 3.43 18.69 -16.17
CA ASP A 12 4.83 18.48 -16.56
C ASP A 12 5.44 17.26 -15.84
N GLU A 13 5.09 17.06 -14.55
CA GLU A 13 5.51 15.89 -13.81
C GLU A 13 4.80 14.61 -14.29
N MET A 14 3.51 14.70 -14.64
CA MET A 14 2.76 13.55 -15.17
C MET A 14 3.28 13.08 -16.52
N GLU A 15 3.83 13.97 -17.34
CA GLU A 15 4.45 13.60 -18.61
C GLU A 15 5.73 12.78 -18.41
N THR A 16 6.38 12.88 -17.24
CA THR A 16 7.55 12.07 -16.89
C THR A 16 7.19 10.64 -16.43
N LEU A 17 5.92 10.39 -16.13
CA LEU A 17 5.42 9.10 -15.67
C LEU A 17 4.71 8.35 -16.79
N GLU A 18 5.10 7.11 -16.98
CA GLU A 18 4.43 6.21 -17.91
C GLU A 18 3.70 5.08 -17.17
N TYR A 19 2.66 4.54 -17.82
CA TYR A 19 1.98 3.37 -17.29
C TYR A 19 2.82 2.11 -17.49
N ILE A 20 3.22 1.48 -16.39
CA ILE A 20 3.98 0.23 -16.38
C ILE A 20 3.01 -0.93 -16.13
N PRO A 21 2.96 -1.97 -17.00
CA PRO A 21 1.89 -2.97 -16.98
C PRO A 21 2.06 -4.09 -15.95
N THR A 22 3.28 -4.33 -15.43
CA THR A 22 3.55 -5.43 -14.49
C THR A 22 4.46 -5.00 -13.34
N ILE A 23 4.33 -5.65 -12.19
CA ILE A 23 5.17 -5.37 -11.00
C ILE A 23 6.67 -5.60 -11.30
N PRO A 24 7.12 -6.68 -11.98
CA PRO A 24 8.51 -6.81 -12.40
C PRO A 24 9.04 -5.60 -13.17
N LYS A 25 8.36 -5.18 -14.24
CA LYS A 25 8.76 -4.01 -15.03
C LYS A 25 8.72 -2.72 -14.22
N PHE A 26 7.79 -2.62 -13.28
CA PHE A 26 7.70 -1.49 -12.37
C PHE A 26 8.91 -1.41 -11.42
N LEU A 27 9.40 -2.53 -10.91
CA LEU A 27 10.61 -2.56 -10.10
C LEU A 27 11.83 -2.05 -10.88
N ASP A 28 11.98 -2.47 -12.14
CA ASP A 28 13.04 -1.96 -13.01
C ASP A 28 12.89 -0.46 -13.27
N PHE A 29 11.65 0.01 -13.49
CA PHE A 29 11.34 1.43 -13.70
C PHE A 29 11.74 2.28 -12.50
N ILE A 30 11.30 1.94 -11.28
CA ILE A 30 11.59 2.74 -10.07
C ILE A 30 13.07 2.69 -9.69
N ARG A 31 13.75 1.56 -9.91
CA ARG A 31 15.20 1.42 -9.74
C ARG A 31 15.95 2.38 -10.68
N LYS A 32 15.58 2.41 -11.95
CA LYS A 32 16.19 3.28 -12.94
C LYS A 32 15.90 4.76 -12.71
N GLN A 33 14.65 5.08 -12.32
CA GLN A 33 14.17 6.46 -12.24
C GLN A 33 14.60 7.15 -10.94
N TYR A 34 14.68 6.41 -9.82
CA TYR A 34 14.80 6.98 -8.49
C TYR A 34 15.95 6.41 -7.65
N SER A 35 16.85 5.61 -8.22
CA SER A 35 17.95 4.86 -7.59
C SER A 35 18.38 5.36 -6.19
N ASP A 36 18.87 6.59 -6.11
CA ASP A 36 19.49 7.17 -4.91
C ASP A 36 18.48 7.83 -3.95
N TYR A 37 17.20 7.94 -4.35
CA TYR A 37 16.18 8.50 -3.46
C TYR A 37 15.77 7.50 -2.38
N PRO A 38 15.47 7.97 -1.16
CA PRO A 38 14.93 7.10 -0.12
C PRO A 38 13.53 6.59 -0.49
N ALA A 39 13.30 5.29 -0.35
CA ALA A 39 12.07 4.60 -0.74
C ALA A 39 11.21 4.22 0.46
N ILE A 40 11.77 3.44 1.40
CA ILE A 40 11.07 2.97 2.59
C ILE A 40 11.93 3.15 3.84
N SER A 41 11.30 3.40 4.99
CA SER A 41 12.00 3.61 6.27
C SER A 41 11.15 3.15 7.46
N ASP A 42 11.79 2.58 8.48
CA ASP A 42 11.19 2.36 9.79
C ASP A 42 11.65 3.40 10.84
N LYS A 43 12.27 4.49 10.39
CA LYS A 43 12.92 5.58 11.17
C LYS A 43 14.31 5.21 11.74
N VAL A 44 14.68 3.94 11.77
CA VAL A 44 16.01 3.45 12.15
C VAL A 44 16.81 3.10 10.90
N THR A 45 16.18 2.34 10.02
CA THR A 45 16.72 1.89 8.74
C THR A 45 15.98 2.60 7.62
N THR A 46 16.70 3.10 6.64
CA THR A 46 16.12 3.67 5.40
C THR A 46 16.78 2.99 4.23
N TYR A 47 15.97 2.46 3.33
CA TYR A 47 16.44 1.93 2.05
C TYR A 47 16.16 2.91 0.92
N THR A 48 17.14 3.10 0.05
CA THR A 48 16.94 3.78 -1.24
C THR A 48 16.12 2.90 -2.17
N TYR A 49 15.70 3.45 -3.32
CA TYR A 49 15.01 2.66 -4.36
C TYR A 49 15.91 1.56 -4.91
N GLU A 50 17.22 1.82 -5.08
CA GLU A 50 18.18 0.79 -5.46
C GLU A 50 18.24 -0.34 -4.43
N GLU A 51 18.38 0.00 -3.16
CA GLU A 51 18.44 -0.98 -2.07
C GLU A 51 17.12 -1.74 -1.90
N LEU A 52 15.96 -1.07 -2.01
CA LEU A 52 14.66 -1.71 -1.98
C LEU A 52 14.53 -2.76 -3.08
N VAL A 53 14.84 -2.40 -4.34
CA VAL A 53 14.71 -3.32 -5.47
C VAL A 53 15.72 -4.46 -5.37
N SER A 54 16.95 -4.20 -4.92
CA SER A 54 17.95 -5.23 -4.62
C SER A 54 17.43 -6.23 -3.56
N ARG A 55 16.86 -5.74 -2.46
CA ARG A 55 16.28 -6.58 -1.42
C ARG A 55 15.08 -7.40 -1.92
N VAL A 56 14.20 -6.79 -2.72
CA VAL A 56 13.12 -7.51 -3.40
C VAL A 56 13.66 -8.63 -4.29
N ALA A 57 14.71 -8.37 -5.07
CA ALA A 57 15.34 -9.39 -5.92
C ALA A 57 15.98 -10.53 -5.10
N LYS A 58 16.56 -10.23 -3.94
CA LYS A 58 17.04 -11.24 -2.99
C LYS A 58 15.90 -12.05 -2.36
N ARG A 59 14.75 -11.43 -2.07
CA ARG A 59 13.53 -12.15 -1.64
C ARG A 59 13.04 -13.11 -2.74
N VAL A 60 13.07 -12.67 -4.00
CA VAL A 60 12.76 -13.52 -5.16
C VAL A 60 13.68 -14.75 -5.20
N THR A 61 14.98 -14.60 -4.90
CA THR A 61 15.92 -15.73 -4.79
C THR A 61 15.48 -16.73 -3.73
N PHE A 62 15.11 -16.26 -2.54
CA PHE A 62 14.57 -17.13 -1.48
C PHE A 62 13.29 -17.84 -1.93
N ILE A 63 12.32 -17.10 -2.50
CA ILE A 63 11.06 -17.67 -2.97
C ILE A 63 11.29 -18.72 -4.04
N ASN A 64 12.18 -18.50 -5.00
CA ASN A 64 12.53 -19.45 -6.04
C ASN A 64 13.16 -20.72 -5.45
N SER A 65 13.94 -20.62 -4.35
CA SER A 65 14.56 -21.77 -3.68
C SER A 65 13.53 -22.71 -3.01
N LEU A 66 12.30 -22.25 -2.81
CA LEU A 66 11.22 -23.05 -2.23
C LEU A 66 10.68 -24.12 -3.18
N GLY A 67 10.97 -24.01 -4.48
CA GLY A 67 10.54 -24.98 -5.50
C GLY A 67 9.04 -25.06 -5.72
N LEU A 68 8.32 -23.95 -5.51
CA LEU A 68 6.87 -23.88 -5.69
C LEU A 68 6.50 -23.80 -7.16
N GLU A 69 5.33 -24.33 -7.53
CA GLU A 69 4.77 -24.15 -8.87
C GLU A 69 4.50 -22.66 -9.15
N LYS A 70 4.74 -22.23 -10.41
CA LYS A 70 4.39 -20.87 -10.82
C LYS A 70 2.91 -20.57 -10.59
N GLY A 71 2.61 -19.38 -10.11
CA GLY A 71 1.25 -18.98 -9.79
C GLY A 71 0.72 -19.51 -8.46
N SER A 72 1.55 -20.18 -7.65
CA SER A 72 1.16 -20.62 -6.30
C SER A 72 0.70 -19.45 -5.44
N ASN A 73 -0.32 -19.66 -4.61
CA ASN A 73 -0.80 -18.70 -3.64
C ASN A 73 0.13 -18.68 -2.41
N ILE A 74 0.74 -17.53 -2.15
CA ILE A 74 1.63 -17.32 -1.01
C ILE A 74 1.05 -16.22 -0.13
N ALA A 75 0.79 -16.56 1.14
CA ALA A 75 0.27 -15.59 2.09
C ALA A 75 1.39 -14.84 2.83
N VAL A 76 1.07 -13.63 3.31
CA VAL A 76 1.88 -12.86 4.25
C VAL A 76 1.01 -12.45 5.42
N LEU A 77 1.41 -12.84 6.63
CA LEU A 77 0.82 -12.40 7.89
C LEU A 77 1.88 -11.64 8.68
N ALA A 78 1.93 -10.34 8.53
CA ALA A 78 2.89 -9.45 9.16
C ALA A 78 2.29 -8.05 9.37
N LYS A 79 2.86 -7.27 10.28
CA LYS A 79 2.56 -5.83 10.38
C LYS A 79 3.12 -5.09 9.17
N ASN A 80 2.74 -3.81 9.01
CA ASN A 80 3.32 -2.94 7.97
C ASN A 80 4.77 -2.55 8.35
N ASP A 81 5.68 -3.51 8.35
CA ASP A 81 7.13 -3.32 8.53
C ASP A 81 7.87 -3.37 7.18
N LEU A 82 9.19 -3.22 7.21
CA LEU A 82 10.02 -3.25 6.01
C LEU A 82 9.93 -4.60 5.29
N ASP A 83 9.90 -5.71 6.05
CA ASP A 83 9.82 -7.06 5.48
C ASP A 83 8.50 -7.29 4.74
N ALA A 84 7.37 -6.86 5.32
CA ALA A 84 6.06 -6.96 4.68
C ALA A 84 5.98 -6.12 3.40
N MET A 85 6.57 -4.92 3.39
CA MET A 85 6.63 -4.07 2.20
C MET A 85 7.46 -4.69 1.07
N GLU A 86 8.59 -5.31 1.41
CA GLU A 86 9.42 -6.05 0.45
C GLU A 86 8.69 -7.30 -0.09
N LEU A 87 8.06 -8.10 0.78
CA LEU A 87 7.32 -9.30 0.39
C LEU A 87 6.11 -8.98 -0.49
N PHE A 88 5.46 -7.83 -0.25
CA PHE A 88 4.37 -7.34 -1.10
C PHE A 88 4.79 -7.22 -2.57
N LEU A 89 6.01 -6.79 -2.81
CA LEU A 89 6.59 -6.66 -4.16
C LEU A 89 7.20 -7.97 -4.66
N ALA A 90 7.87 -8.72 -3.79
CA ALA A 90 8.68 -9.87 -4.16
C ALA A 90 7.85 -11.08 -4.61
N ILE A 91 6.73 -11.36 -3.94
CA ILE A 91 5.90 -12.53 -4.27
C ILE A 91 5.36 -12.44 -5.71
N PRO A 92 4.70 -11.35 -6.13
CA PRO A 92 4.28 -11.21 -7.52
C PRO A 92 5.46 -11.04 -8.50
N ALA A 93 6.59 -10.47 -8.06
CA ALA A 93 7.79 -10.37 -8.88
C ALA A 93 8.48 -11.73 -9.11
N ALA A 94 8.24 -12.72 -8.24
CA ALA A 94 8.66 -14.11 -8.42
C ALA A 94 7.68 -14.93 -9.29
N GLY A 95 6.56 -14.33 -9.74
CA GLY A 95 5.55 -15.02 -10.55
C GLY A 95 4.54 -15.83 -9.73
N HIS A 96 4.36 -15.49 -8.46
CA HIS A 96 3.38 -16.09 -7.55
C HIS A 96 2.26 -15.11 -7.20
N VAL A 97 1.19 -15.62 -6.59
CA VAL A 97 0.03 -14.82 -6.19
C VAL A 97 0.15 -14.44 -4.72
N LEU A 98 0.21 -13.14 -4.46
CA LEU A 98 0.26 -12.59 -3.11
C LEU A 98 -1.10 -12.60 -2.44
N ILE A 99 -1.16 -13.03 -1.17
CA ILE A 99 -2.32 -12.88 -0.30
C ILE A 99 -1.88 -12.20 1.01
N MET A 100 -2.12 -10.89 1.12
CA MET A 100 -1.87 -10.16 2.37
C MET A 100 -3.00 -10.42 3.36
N LEU A 101 -2.68 -10.97 4.52
CA LEU A 101 -3.66 -11.35 5.53
C LEU A 101 -3.89 -10.24 6.57
N PRO A 102 -5.16 -9.99 6.98
CA PRO A 102 -5.45 -9.12 8.11
C PRO A 102 -4.84 -9.64 9.42
N ASN A 103 -4.24 -8.76 10.21
CA ASN A 103 -3.54 -9.12 11.45
C ASN A 103 -4.45 -9.59 12.59
N ALA A 104 -5.77 -9.41 12.47
CA ALA A 104 -6.75 -9.78 13.49
C ALA A 104 -7.31 -11.22 13.33
N LEU A 105 -6.79 -11.99 12.38
CA LEU A 105 -7.24 -13.36 12.16
C LEU A 105 -6.77 -14.31 13.27
N ASN A 106 -7.68 -15.18 13.72
CA ASN A 106 -7.33 -16.26 14.63
C ASN A 106 -6.90 -17.52 13.86
N ASP A 107 -6.40 -18.51 14.57
CA ASP A 107 -5.91 -19.80 14.05
C ASP A 107 -6.93 -20.54 13.17
N LYS A 108 -8.20 -20.60 13.61
CA LYS A 108 -9.29 -21.24 12.86
C LYS A 108 -9.56 -20.54 11.53
N ALA A 109 -9.57 -19.21 11.52
CA ALA A 109 -9.76 -18.41 10.30
C ALA A 109 -8.59 -18.58 9.35
N LEU A 110 -7.35 -18.58 9.87
CA LEU A 110 -6.13 -18.82 9.08
C LEU A 110 -6.12 -20.21 8.46
N ALA A 111 -6.49 -21.25 9.22
CA ALA A 111 -6.61 -22.61 8.69
C ALA A 111 -7.67 -22.71 7.59
N GLY A 112 -8.82 -22.07 7.78
CA GLY A 112 -9.89 -22.00 6.77
C GLY A 112 -9.46 -21.30 5.49
N ILE A 113 -8.73 -20.17 5.60
CA ILE A 113 -8.17 -19.45 4.46
C ILE A 113 -7.12 -20.30 3.75
N SER A 114 -6.22 -20.94 4.49
CA SER A 114 -5.17 -21.80 3.95
C SER A 114 -5.75 -22.91 3.05
N MET A 115 -6.80 -23.58 3.53
CA MET A 115 -7.47 -24.62 2.74
C MET A 115 -8.27 -24.06 1.56
N LYS A 116 -9.03 -22.97 1.78
CA LYS A 116 -9.91 -22.41 0.75
C LYS A 116 -9.16 -21.83 -0.43
N PHE A 117 -8.01 -21.21 -0.16
CA PHE A 117 -7.18 -20.57 -1.20
C PHE A 117 -5.97 -21.40 -1.60
N ASP A 118 -5.92 -22.67 -1.18
CA ASP A 118 -4.83 -23.60 -1.51
C ASP A 118 -3.46 -22.95 -1.34
N LEU A 119 -3.17 -22.48 -0.10
CA LEU A 119 -1.91 -21.79 0.17
C LEU A 119 -0.73 -22.76 0.08
N ALA A 120 0.20 -22.49 -0.84
CA ALA A 120 1.47 -23.21 -0.92
C ALA A 120 2.36 -22.93 0.30
N GLY A 121 2.16 -21.77 0.96
CA GLY A 121 2.80 -21.41 2.20
C GLY A 121 2.52 -19.98 2.62
N MET A 122 3.13 -19.60 3.76
CA MET A 122 2.91 -18.31 4.40
C MET A 122 4.19 -17.73 4.97
N PHE A 123 4.49 -16.47 4.67
CA PHE A 123 5.47 -15.68 5.40
C PHE A 123 4.83 -15.10 6.66
N VAL A 124 5.49 -15.27 7.80
CA VAL A 124 4.93 -14.96 9.12
C VAL A 124 5.83 -14.00 9.87
N GLY A 125 5.29 -12.86 10.27
CA GLY A 125 5.93 -11.94 11.20
C GLY A 125 6.10 -12.58 12.56
N LYS A 126 7.18 -12.24 13.28
CA LYS A 126 7.54 -12.84 14.57
C LYS A 126 6.38 -12.85 15.57
N GLU A 127 5.58 -11.79 15.59
CA GLU A 127 4.45 -11.61 16.50
C GLU A 127 3.25 -12.52 16.21
N PHE A 128 3.23 -13.19 15.06
CA PHE A 128 2.14 -14.08 14.64
C PHE A 128 2.52 -15.58 14.65
N THR A 129 3.70 -15.92 15.13
CA THR A 129 4.22 -17.30 15.13
C THR A 129 3.31 -18.27 15.89
N GLU A 130 2.77 -17.84 17.04
CA GLU A 130 1.90 -18.69 17.86
C GLU A 130 0.54 -18.97 17.17
N VAL A 131 -0.08 -17.94 16.58
CA VAL A 131 -1.39 -18.08 15.93
C VAL A 131 -1.31 -18.90 14.62
N THR A 132 -0.12 -19.04 14.05
CA THR A 132 0.12 -19.81 12.82
C THR A 132 0.61 -21.24 13.08
N ALA A 133 0.88 -21.65 14.31
CA ALA A 133 1.49 -22.92 14.65
C ALA A 133 0.74 -24.17 14.10
N ASN A 134 -0.58 -24.09 13.93
CA ASN A 134 -1.44 -25.16 13.45
C ASN A 134 -2.04 -24.92 12.06
N VAL A 135 -1.54 -23.92 11.31
CA VAL A 135 -2.04 -23.66 9.97
C VAL A 135 -1.59 -24.77 9.01
N PRO A 136 -2.47 -25.35 8.18
CA PRO A 136 -2.15 -26.51 7.35
C PRO A 136 -1.39 -26.14 6.04
N CYS A 137 -0.38 -25.27 6.14
CA CYS A 137 0.55 -24.97 5.06
C CYS A 137 1.96 -24.73 5.62
N LYS A 138 2.97 -24.70 4.76
CA LYS A 138 4.35 -24.34 5.15
C LYS A 138 4.40 -22.90 5.63
N THR A 139 5.22 -22.63 6.65
CA THR A 139 5.45 -21.27 7.12
C THR A 139 6.94 -20.91 7.06
N TRP A 140 7.23 -19.66 6.73
CA TRP A 140 8.58 -19.10 6.71
C TRP A 140 8.58 -17.77 7.46
N PRO A 141 9.68 -17.43 8.18
CA PRO A 141 9.80 -16.10 8.78
C PRO A 141 9.65 -15.00 7.72
N SER A 142 8.96 -13.90 8.05
CA SER A 142 8.87 -12.74 7.14
C SER A 142 10.23 -12.14 6.81
N THR A 143 11.23 -12.34 7.66
CA THR A 143 12.61 -11.89 7.48
C THR A 143 13.41 -12.73 6.48
N SER A 144 12.88 -13.85 5.97
CA SER A 144 13.60 -14.75 5.06
C SER A 144 13.97 -14.06 3.74
N ILE A 145 15.25 -14.06 3.41
CA ILE A 145 15.84 -13.40 2.24
C ILE A 145 17.01 -14.21 1.71
N GLY A 146 17.23 -14.21 0.41
CA GLY A 146 18.39 -14.84 -0.23
C GLY A 146 19.65 -13.98 -0.14
N GLU A 147 20.80 -14.57 -0.43
CA GLU A 147 22.08 -13.87 -0.41
C GLU A 147 22.33 -13.03 -1.66
N THR A 148 21.89 -13.52 -2.82
CA THR A 148 22.09 -12.90 -4.14
C THR A 148 20.77 -12.43 -4.76
N GLU A 149 20.84 -11.55 -5.73
CA GLU A 149 19.71 -11.11 -6.53
C GLU A 149 19.35 -12.17 -7.61
N SER A 150 18.06 -12.45 -7.77
CA SER A 150 17.52 -13.17 -8.93
C SER A 150 16.81 -12.20 -9.87
N ALA A 151 16.79 -12.53 -11.14
CA ALA A 151 15.94 -11.85 -12.11
C ALA A 151 14.46 -12.01 -11.70
N PHE A 152 13.66 -10.99 -11.97
CA PHE A 152 12.23 -11.04 -11.80
C PHE A 152 11.58 -11.97 -12.85
N ALA A 153 10.43 -12.52 -12.50
CA ALA A 153 9.69 -13.38 -13.42
C ALA A 153 9.18 -12.59 -14.63
N ASP A 154 9.26 -13.19 -15.79
CA ASP A 154 8.59 -12.67 -16.98
C ASP A 154 7.11 -13.06 -16.91
N VAL A 155 6.26 -12.05 -16.73
CA VAL A 155 4.82 -12.21 -16.53
C VAL A 155 4.05 -11.21 -17.39
N GLU A 156 2.89 -11.64 -17.86
CA GLU A 156 1.98 -10.80 -18.63
C GLU A 156 1.09 -9.95 -17.69
N LYS A 157 0.60 -8.82 -18.21
CA LYS A 157 -0.27 -7.91 -17.44
C LYS A 157 -1.55 -8.58 -16.90
N ASP A 158 -2.03 -9.60 -17.59
CA ASP A 158 -3.27 -10.32 -17.23
C ASP A 158 -3.01 -11.51 -16.30
N THR A 159 -1.73 -11.80 -15.99
CA THR A 159 -1.36 -12.81 -14.98
C THR A 159 -1.82 -12.34 -13.59
N THR A 160 -2.39 -13.26 -12.82
CA THR A 160 -2.81 -12.98 -11.42
C THR A 160 -1.60 -12.60 -10.57
N ALA A 161 -1.68 -11.49 -9.86
CA ALA A 161 -0.61 -10.98 -9.01
C ALA A 161 -0.97 -11.01 -7.52
N ALA A 162 -2.23 -10.73 -7.17
CA ALA A 162 -2.65 -10.73 -5.77
C ALA A 162 -4.15 -11.04 -5.59
N ILE A 163 -4.50 -11.46 -4.38
CA ILE A 163 -5.88 -11.63 -3.92
C ILE A 163 -6.07 -10.76 -2.67
N PHE A 164 -7.06 -9.87 -2.69
CA PHE A 164 -7.45 -9.06 -1.55
C PHE A 164 -8.82 -9.48 -1.03
N PHE A 165 -8.96 -9.59 0.31
CA PHE A 165 -10.24 -9.96 0.90
C PHE A 165 -11.23 -8.81 0.90
N THR A 166 -12.48 -9.13 0.54
CA THR A 166 -13.60 -8.20 0.65
C THR A 166 -14.35 -8.46 1.95
N GLY A 167 -14.88 -7.41 2.58
CA GLY A 167 -15.75 -7.51 3.74
C GLY A 167 -17.09 -8.13 3.35
N GLY A 168 -17.16 -9.46 3.36
CA GLY A 168 -18.39 -10.19 3.06
C GLY A 168 -19.35 -10.20 4.25
N THR A 169 -20.59 -9.74 4.07
CA THR A 169 -21.69 -9.85 5.05
C THR A 169 -22.15 -11.30 5.30
N THR A 170 -21.62 -12.27 4.57
CA THR A 170 -22.06 -13.68 4.55
C THR A 170 -21.13 -14.66 5.27
N GLY A 171 -20.18 -14.19 6.09
CA GLY A 171 -19.40 -15.02 7.03
C GLY A 171 -18.17 -15.73 6.48
N ALA A 172 -18.06 -16.01 5.20
CA ALA A 172 -16.84 -16.60 4.59
C ALA A 172 -16.06 -15.56 3.79
N PRO A 173 -14.73 -15.39 3.98
CA PRO A 173 -13.95 -14.41 3.24
C PRO A 173 -14.04 -14.67 1.74
N LYS A 174 -14.36 -13.61 0.97
CA LYS A 174 -14.28 -13.61 -0.50
C LYS A 174 -12.99 -12.92 -0.92
N GLY A 175 -12.33 -13.45 -1.95
CA GLY A 175 -11.11 -12.87 -2.48
C GLY A 175 -11.39 -12.19 -3.82
N ALA A 176 -11.08 -10.91 -3.93
CA ALA A 176 -11.00 -10.21 -5.21
C ALA A 176 -9.65 -10.52 -5.85
N VAL A 177 -9.68 -11.12 -7.02
CA VAL A 177 -8.48 -11.53 -7.76
C VAL A 177 -8.01 -10.39 -8.65
N HIS A 178 -6.75 -10.01 -8.52
CA HIS A 178 -6.13 -8.92 -9.27
C HIS A 178 -4.98 -9.40 -10.13
N SER A 179 -4.98 -8.99 -11.38
CA SER A 179 -3.83 -9.16 -12.28
C SER A 179 -2.76 -8.10 -12.01
N HIS A 180 -1.55 -8.31 -12.51
CA HIS A 180 -0.51 -7.28 -12.53
C HIS A 180 -1.05 -5.98 -13.12
N GLY A 181 -1.71 -6.06 -14.28
CA GLY A 181 -2.26 -4.90 -14.97
C GLY A 181 -3.30 -4.12 -14.17
N SER A 182 -4.18 -4.80 -13.40
CA SER A 182 -5.18 -4.11 -12.56
C SER A 182 -4.53 -3.39 -11.38
N ILE A 183 -3.57 -4.02 -10.69
CA ILE A 183 -2.78 -3.40 -9.60
C ILE A 183 -2.03 -2.18 -10.13
N MET A 184 -1.31 -2.34 -11.23
CA MET A 184 -0.51 -1.27 -11.81
C MET A 184 -1.36 -0.11 -12.33
N ARG A 185 -2.54 -0.40 -12.89
CA ARG A 185 -3.50 0.64 -13.30
C ARG A 185 -4.06 1.40 -12.10
N GLY A 186 -4.46 0.69 -11.05
CA GLY A 186 -4.91 1.31 -9.81
C GLY A 186 -3.83 2.19 -9.17
N SER A 187 -2.58 1.73 -9.18
CA SER A 187 -1.42 2.46 -8.65
C SER A 187 -1.13 3.72 -9.46
N PHE A 188 -1.08 3.62 -10.78
CA PHE A 188 -0.87 4.76 -11.67
C PHE A 188 -1.98 5.80 -11.56
N ASN A 189 -3.24 5.38 -11.51
CA ASN A 189 -4.38 6.27 -11.30
C ASN A 189 -4.42 6.89 -9.90
N GLY A 190 -3.70 6.32 -8.93
CA GLY A 190 -3.55 6.84 -7.58
C GLY A 190 -2.50 7.96 -7.43
N VAL A 191 -1.81 8.29 -8.53
CA VAL A 191 -0.80 9.36 -8.54
C VAL A 191 -1.48 10.71 -8.75
N PHE A 192 -1.63 11.49 -7.70
CA PHE A 192 -2.12 12.87 -7.75
C PHE A 192 -1.80 13.61 -6.43
N GLY A 193 -1.85 14.93 -6.46
CA GLY A 193 -1.66 15.79 -5.29
C GLY A 193 -1.54 17.26 -5.67
N PRO A 194 -1.73 18.18 -4.72
CA PRO A 194 -1.51 19.59 -4.94
C PRO A 194 -0.02 19.88 -5.14
N GLY A 195 0.30 20.73 -6.09
CA GLY A 195 1.69 21.09 -6.43
C GLY A 195 2.46 19.89 -6.98
N SER A 196 3.73 19.73 -6.59
CA SER A 196 4.55 18.59 -6.97
C SER A 196 3.97 17.28 -6.43
N ILE A 197 3.96 16.23 -7.26
CA ILE A 197 3.56 14.87 -6.87
C ILE A 197 4.77 13.98 -6.55
N LEU A 198 5.97 14.40 -6.93
CA LEU A 198 7.21 13.63 -6.77
C LEU A 198 7.80 13.80 -5.36
N HIS A 199 8.53 12.79 -4.93
CA HIS A 199 9.38 12.80 -3.72
C HIS A 199 8.67 13.24 -2.43
N LYS A 200 7.41 12.83 -2.28
CA LYS A 200 6.61 13.10 -1.07
C LYS A 200 7.03 12.21 0.10
N ARG A 201 6.68 12.62 1.32
CA ARG A 201 6.84 11.81 2.53
C ARG A 201 5.50 11.27 3.00
N TYR A 202 5.51 10.02 3.40
CA TYR A 202 4.31 9.24 3.64
C TYR A 202 4.45 8.37 4.90
N ILE A 203 3.37 8.15 5.64
CA ILE A 203 3.30 7.12 6.70
C ILE A 203 2.24 6.10 6.29
N ALA A 204 2.61 4.84 6.15
CA ALA A 204 1.73 3.74 5.73
C ALA A 204 0.82 3.29 6.88
N MET A 205 -0.13 4.14 7.31
CA MET A 205 -1.03 3.87 8.44
C MET A 205 -2.09 2.81 8.14
N LEU A 206 -2.52 2.68 6.88
CA LEU A 206 -3.52 1.68 6.51
C LEU A 206 -2.86 0.33 6.23
N PRO A 207 -3.52 -0.79 6.60
CA PRO A 207 -2.97 -2.12 6.39
C PRO A 207 -2.72 -2.44 4.91
N LEU A 208 -1.59 -3.08 4.60
CA LEU A 208 -1.30 -3.61 3.26
C LEU A 208 -2.24 -4.77 2.87
N SER A 209 -2.93 -5.38 3.81
CA SER A 209 -3.98 -6.38 3.56
C SER A 209 -5.28 -5.78 3.01
N HIS A 210 -5.42 -4.46 3.01
CA HIS A 210 -6.56 -3.75 2.45
C HIS A 210 -6.14 -3.03 1.16
N ILE A 211 -6.92 -3.18 0.07
CA ILE A 211 -6.59 -2.64 -1.26
C ILE A 211 -6.27 -1.14 -1.22
N PHE A 212 -7.00 -0.35 -0.43
CA PHE A 212 -6.78 1.09 -0.31
C PHE A 212 -5.40 1.41 0.32
N GLY A 213 -5.00 0.69 1.38
CA GLY A 213 -3.67 0.82 1.97
C GLY A 213 -2.56 0.35 1.03
N ALA A 214 -2.76 -0.79 0.37
CA ALA A 214 -1.78 -1.37 -0.54
C ALA A 214 -1.55 -0.50 -1.80
N ILE A 215 -2.62 -0.08 -2.46
CA ILE A 215 -2.50 0.63 -3.74
C ILE A 215 -2.26 2.12 -3.52
N MET A 216 -3.12 2.82 -2.78
CA MET A 216 -2.95 4.27 -2.54
C MET A 216 -1.86 4.58 -1.54
N GLY A 217 -1.77 3.73 -0.49
CA GLY A 217 -0.87 3.93 0.62
C GLY A 217 0.56 3.47 0.36
N TYR A 218 0.80 2.63 -0.63
CA TYR A 218 2.14 2.11 -0.91
C TYR A 218 2.51 2.18 -2.39
N MET A 219 1.83 1.43 -3.26
CA MET A 219 2.22 1.32 -4.67
C MET A 219 2.22 2.66 -5.42
N ALA A 220 1.18 3.48 -5.25
CA ALA A 220 1.11 4.80 -5.89
C ALA A 220 2.22 5.74 -5.40
N LYS A 221 2.73 5.56 -4.18
CA LYS A 221 3.83 6.36 -3.62
C LYS A 221 5.18 5.96 -4.20
N LEU A 222 5.38 4.68 -4.47
CA LEU A 222 6.57 4.21 -5.17
C LEU A 222 6.63 4.76 -6.61
N TYR A 223 5.49 4.92 -7.28
CA TYR A 223 5.42 5.51 -8.63
C TYR A 223 6.02 6.92 -8.71
N THR A 224 5.97 7.66 -7.62
CA THR A 224 6.37 9.07 -7.56
C THR A 224 7.71 9.30 -6.86
N GLY A 225 8.50 8.26 -6.65
CA GLY A 225 9.78 8.38 -5.95
C GLY A 225 9.64 8.87 -4.50
N SER A 226 8.50 8.64 -3.87
CA SER A 226 8.19 9.11 -2.51
C SER A 226 8.80 8.20 -1.45
N LEU A 227 9.13 8.79 -0.28
CA LEU A 227 9.58 8.04 0.91
C LEU A 227 8.37 7.59 1.73
N THR A 228 8.24 6.28 1.93
CA THR A 228 7.19 5.69 2.76
C THR A 228 7.76 5.20 4.09
N PHE A 229 7.26 5.75 5.19
CA PHE A 229 7.57 5.25 6.54
C PHE A 229 6.61 4.12 6.91
N THR A 230 7.16 3.04 7.47
CA THR A 230 6.39 1.92 7.99
C THR A 230 5.56 2.33 9.20
N CYS A 231 4.42 1.67 9.40
CA CYS A 231 3.55 1.90 10.54
C CYS A 231 3.02 0.56 11.07
N THR A 232 3.71 0.00 12.04
CA THR A 232 3.34 -1.27 12.68
C THR A 232 2.28 -1.12 13.76
N ASP A 233 2.09 0.09 14.26
CA ASP A 233 1.07 0.48 15.23
C ASP A 233 0.50 1.86 14.89
N MET A 234 -0.83 1.95 14.78
CA MET A 234 -1.53 3.14 14.33
C MET A 234 -1.40 4.33 15.31
N ARG A 235 -1.34 4.07 16.62
CA ARG A 235 -1.17 5.14 17.62
C ARG A 235 0.24 5.70 17.55
N ALA A 236 1.24 4.84 17.38
CA ALA A 236 2.60 5.26 17.14
C ALA A 236 2.70 6.08 15.85
N GLY A 237 2.08 5.63 14.76
CA GLY A 237 2.05 6.35 13.49
C GLY A 237 1.46 7.76 13.59
N ILE A 238 0.39 7.94 14.37
CA ILE A 238 -0.16 9.28 14.65
C ILE A 238 0.86 10.12 15.45
N GLY A 239 1.52 9.53 16.44
CA GLY A 239 2.58 10.18 17.23
C GLY A 239 3.81 10.57 16.40
N ASP A 240 4.06 9.85 15.31
CA ASP A 240 5.19 10.10 14.41
C ASP A 240 4.95 11.27 13.43
N ILE A 241 3.72 11.76 13.26
CA ILE A 241 3.41 12.85 12.33
C ILE A 241 4.34 14.09 12.52
N PRO A 242 4.52 14.63 13.72
CA PRO A 242 5.39 15.79 13.90
C PRO A 242 6.88 15.50 13.67
N VAL A 243 7.31 14.23 13.78
CA VAL A 243 8.71 13.81 13.60
C VAL A 243 9.00 13.51 12.13
N VAL A 244 8.18 12.68 11.50
CA VAL A 244 8.30 12.28 10.09
C VAL A 244 7.94 13.43 9.16
N ARG A 245 7.02 14.31 9.60
CA ARG A 245 6.50 15.44 8.82
C ARG A 245 6.00 15.00 7.45
N PRO A 246 5.01 14.06 7.39
CA PRO A 246 4.48 13.59 6.11
C PRO A 246 3.86 14.77 5.36
N THR A 247 3.96 14.74 4.02
CA THR A 247 3.28 15.71 3.16
C THR A 247 1.92 15.23 2.70
N THR A 248 1.74 13.90 2.67
CA THR A 248 0.50 13.25 2.27
C THR A 248 0.17 12.10 3.22
N LEU A 249 -1.11 11.90 3.52
CA LEU A 249 -1.62 10.72 4.25
C LEU A 249 -2.80 10.10 3.50
N VAL A 250 -2.92 8.77 3.60
CA VAL A 250 -4.11 8.00 3.16
C VAL A 250 -4.79 7.45 4.39
N LEU A 251 -6.03 7.87 4.63
CA LEU A 251 -6.71 7.65 5.90
C LEU A 251 -8.16 7.23 5.68
N VAL A 252 -8.76 6.71 6.74
CA VAL A 252 -10.21 6.56 6.87
C VAL A 252 -10.78 7.70 7.73
N PRO A 253 -12.08 8.05 7.62
CA PRO A 253 -12.65 9.21 8.34
C PRO A 253 -12.42 9.21 9.84
N GLY A 254 -12.42 8.03 10.48
CA GLY A 254 -12.13 7.92 11.91
C GLY A 254 -10.71 8.36 12.29
N LEU A 255 -9.73 8.10 11.44
CA LEU A 255 -8.34 8.55 11.66
C LEU A 255 -8.19 10.06 11.42
N VAL A 256 -8.88 10.59 10.42
CA VAL A 256 -8.93 12.04 10.17
C VAL A 256 -9.47 12.76 11.40
N GLU A 257 -10.56 12.27 11.99
CA GLU A 257 -11.15 12.84 13.21
C GLU A 257 -10.15 12.88 14.37
N ILE A 258 -9.43 11.78 14.60
CA ILE A 258 -8.45 11.70 15.69
C ILE A 258 -7.31 12.71 15.46
N ILE A 259 -6.77 12.78 14.24
CA ILE A 259 -5.68 13.70 13.88
C ILE A 259 -6.12 15.16 14.01
N LEU A 260 -7.32 15.50 13.53
CA LEU A 260 -7.88 16.84 13.65
C LEU A 260 -8.10 17.24 15.12
N ASN A 261 -8.61 16.36 15.96
CA ASN A 261 -8.79 16.63 17.38
C ASN A 261 -7.46 16.91 18.11
N ILE A 262 -6.40 16.16 17.76
CA ILE A 262 -5.05 16.43 18.29
C ILE A 262 -4.52 17.75 17.75
N ALA A 263 -4.72 18.05 16.47
CA ALA A 263 -4.29 19.30 15.86
C ALA A 263 -4.99 20.53 16.46
N LYS A 264 -6.27 20.43 16.78
CA LYS A 264 -7.02 21.47 17.53
C LYS A 264 -6.42 21.73 18.91
N ALA A 265 -5.97 20.68 19.59
CA ALA A 265 -5.38 20.81 20.93
C ALA A 265 -3.91 21.29 20.90
N LYS A 266 -3.12 20.85 19.90
CA LYS A 266 -1.67 21.10 19.83
C LYS A 266 -1.25 22.16 18.80
N GLY A 267 -2.19 22.64 17.99
CA GLY A 267 -1.95 23.59 16.89
C GLY A 267 -1.42 22.94 15.61
N ARG A 268 -1.33 23.75 14.55
CA ARG A 268 -0.87 23.35 13.21
C ARG A 268 0.51 22.67 13.20
N ALA A 269 1.38 23.02 14.14
CA ALA A 269 2.73 22.46 14.24
C ALA A 269 2.74 20.93 14.40
N PHE A 270 1.71 20.35 15.02
CA PHE A 270 1.54 18.90 15.12
C PHE A 270 1.45 18.20 13.75
N LEU A 271 0.85 18.87 12.78
CA LEU A 271 0.63 18.31 11.43
C LEU A 271 1.88 18.38 10.52
N GLY A 272 2.95 19.07 10.97
CA GLY A 272 4.19 19.19 10.21
C GLY A 272 3.98 19.81 8.82
N ASP A 273 4.37 19.09 7.77
CA ASP A 273 4.28 19.51 6.37
C ASP A 273 3.04 18.94 5.64
N LEU A 274 2.05 18.44 6.37
CA LEU A 274 0.88 17.78 5.77
C LEU A 274 0.07 18.76 4.92
N GLU A 275 -0.06 18.44 3.63
CA GLU A 275 -0.75 19.25 2.61
C GLU A 275 -2.00 18.53 2.07
N LEU A 276 -1.95 17.19 2.02
CA LEU A 276 -3.00 16.36 1.42
C LEU A 276 -3.39 15.19 2.30
N ILE A 277 -4.68 14.99 2.47
CA ILE A 277 -5.25 13.75 2.99
C ILE A 277 -6.14 13.12 1.92
N MET A 278 -5.82 11.90 1.52
CA MET A 278 -6.71 11.03 0.78
C MET A 278 -7.57 10.25 1.77
N CYS A 279 -8.88 10.46 1.74
CA CYS A 279 -9.79 9.83 2.69
C CYS A 279 -10.82 8.97 1.96
N GLY A 280 -11.02 7.74 2.40
CA GLY A 280 -11.94 6.81 1.75
C GLY A 280 -12.32 5.62 2.63
N ALA A 281 -12.84 4.57 2.02
CA ALA A 281 -13.36 3.35 2.64
C ALA A 281 -14.62 3.55 3.53
N ALA A 282 -15.05 4.79 3.75
CA ALA A 282 -16.31 5.16 4.40
C ALA A 282 -16.71 6.57 3.96
N PRO A 283 -17.99 6.98 4.12
CA PRO A 283 -18.43 8.35 3.82
C PRO A 283 -17.63 9.39 4.61
N VAL A 284 -17.11 10.40 3.93
CA VAL A 284 -16.33 11.49 4.54
C VAL A 284 -17.29 12.62 4.94
N PRO A 285 -17.38 12.98 6.22
CA PRO A 285 -18.24 14.06 6.65
C PRO A 285 -17.76 15.41 6.09
N PRO A 286 -18.66 16.28 5.52
CA PRO A 286 -18.29 17.61 5.02
C PRO A 286 -17.57 18.48 6.06
N ARG A 287 -17.92 18.31 7.35
CA ARG A 287 -17.23 18.96 8.46
C ARG A 287 -15.73 18.70 8.48
N GLN A 288 -15.29 17.45 8.24
CA GLN A 288 -13.87 17.11 8.24
C GLN A 288 -13.13 17.79 7.09
N MET A 289 -13.77 17.95 5.93
CA MET A 289 -13.20 18.71 4.81
C MET A 289 -13.01 20.18 5.17
N ALA A 290 -14.01 20.80 5.81
CA ALA A 290 -13.91 22.19 6.27
C ALA A 290 -12.81 22.37 7.32
N GLU A 291 -12.75 21.49 8.32
CA GLU A 291 -11.73 21.53 9.36
C GLU A 291 -10.31 21.32 8.82
N CYS A 292 -10.11 20.40 7.87
CA CYS A 292 -8.82 20.23 7.19
C CYS A 292 -8.39 21.52 6.48
N ARG A 293 -9.32 22.21 5.82
CA ARG A 293 -9.07 23.48 5.14
C ARG A 293 -8.63 24.58 6.10
N GLU A 294 -9.19 24.66 7.31
CA GLU A 294 -8.77 25.60 8.35
C GLU A 294 -7.29 25.39 8.73
N PHE A 295 -6.79 24.16 8.64
CA PHE A 295 -5.38 23.83 8.83
C PHE A 295 -4.54 23.93 7.55
N GLY A 296 -5.09 24.41 6.43
CA GLY A 296 -4.39 24.48 5.14
C GLY A 296 -4.13 23.13 4.50
N ILE A 297 -4.97 22.10 4.80
CA ILE A 297 -4.86 20.76 4.27
C ILE A 297 -5.99 20.52 3.27
N THR A 298 -5.65 20.05 2.07
CA THR A 298 -6.63 19.51 1.12
C THR A 298 -7.06 18.11 1.55
N LEU A 299 -8.35 17.91 1.81
CA LEU A 299 -8.91 16.59 2.00
C LEU A 299 -9.65 16.15 0.74
N CYS A 300 -9.18 15.08 0.12
CA CYS A 300 -9.77 14.48 -1.06
C CYS A 300 -10.58 13.25 -0.64
N ALA A 301 -11.90 13.29 -0.84
CA ALA A 301 -12.76 12.14 -0.58
C ALA A 301 -12.72 11.18 -1.77
N GLY A 302 -12.50 9.89 -1.51
CA GLY A 302 -12.41 8.87 -2.54
C GLY A 302 -13.41 7.74 -2.32
N TYR A 303 -14.07 7.32 -3.41
CA TYR A 303 -14.88 6.11 -3.47
C TYR A 303 -14.18 5.05 -4.30
N GLY A 304 -14.16 3.83 -3.81
CA GLY A 304 -13.57 2.70 -4.50
C GLY A 304 -14.06 1.37 -3.93
N LEU A 305 -13.72 0.32 -4.65
CA LEU A 305 -14.05 -1.07 -4.30
C LEU A 305 -12.80 -1.91 -4.35
N THR A 306 -12.75 -2.96 -3.52
CA THR A 306 -11.67 -3.94 -3.59
C THR A 306 -11.56 -4.53 -4.98
N GLU A 307 -12.69 -4.83 -5.63
CA GLU A 307 -12.80 -5.41 -6.96
C GLU A 307 -12.28 -4.50 -8.09
N CYS A 308 -12.21 -3.20 -7.84
CA CYS A 308 -11.74 -2.20 -8.82
C CYS A 308 -10.25 -1.84 -8.67
N ALA A 309 -9.53 -2.53 -7.82
CA ALA A 309 -8.11 -2.30 -7.50
C ALA A 309 -7.79 -0.95 -6.86
N ASN A 310 -8.71 -0.01 -6.74
CA ASN A 310 -8.51 1.27 -6.05
C ASN A 310 -9.75 2.18 -6.16
N LEU A 311 -9.50 3.50 -6.25
CA LEU A 311 -10.51 4.54 -6.46
C LEU A 311 -11.19 4.41 -7.83
N THR A 312 -12.50 4.52 -7.82
CA THR A 312 -13.34 4.67 -9.01
C THR A 312 -13.75 6.12 -9.22
N SER A 313 -13.85 6.88 -8.13
CA SER A 313 -14.11 8.31 -8.17
C SER A 313 -13.51 9.02 -6.96
N GLY A 314 -13.37 10.34 -7.04
CA GLY A 314 -12.91 11.16 -5.94
C GLY A 314 -13.31 12.62 -6.10
N ASN A 315 -13.50 13.31 -4.98
CA ASN A 315 -13.84 14.72 -4.92
C ASN A 315 -12.80 15.48 -4.11
N CYS A 316 -12.06 16.36 -4.78
CA CYS A 316 -11.13 17.29 -4.16
C CYS A 316 -11.60 18.74 -4.27
N ASP A 317 -12.67 19.00 -5.02
CA ASP A 317 -13.28 20.34 -5.18
C ASP A 317 -14.51 20.47 -4.26
N THR A 318 -14.24 20.62 -2.99
CA THR A 318 -15.25 20.71 -1.94
C THR A 318 -16.07 21.99 -1.96
N ASP A 319 -15.65 23.00 -2.75
CA ASP A 319 -16.38 24.26 -2.84
C ASP A 319 -17.58 24.15 -3.78
N LYS A 320 -17.49 23.30 -4.79
CA LYS A 320 -18.57 23.11 -5.78
C LYS A 320 -19.63 22.12 -5.33
N LYS A 321 -19.18 20.97 -4.76
CA LYS A 321 -20.07 19.90 -4.34
C LYS A 321 -19.49 19.16 -3.13
N PRO A 322 -19.55 19.71 -1.92
CA PRO A 322 -18.88 19.14 -0.74
C PRO A 322 -19.43 17.77 -0.35
N GLU A 323 -20.65 17.42 -0.76
CA GLU A 323 -21.31 16.15 -0.43
C GLU A 323 -21.21 15.12 -1.57
N SER A 324 -20.63 15.49 -2.71
CA SER A 324 -20.50 14.59 -3.85
C SER A 324 -19.22 13.76 -3.76
N MET A 325 -19.34 12.46 -4.09
CA MET A 325 -18.22 11.55 -4.28
C MET A 325 -17.81 11.45 -5.77
N VAL A 326 -18.46 12.22 -6.64
CA VAL A 326 -18.28 12.18 -8.11
C VAL A 326 -18.12 13.59 -8.67
#